data_a4856ea13300a9a932a42332f0f787bf
#
_entry.id   a4856ea13300a9a932a42332f0f787bf
#
_cell.length_a   1.000
_cell.length_b   1.000
_cell.length_c   1.000
_cell.angle_alpha   90.00
_cell.angle_beta   90.00
_cell.angle_gamma   90.00
#
_symmetry.space_group_name_H-M   'P 1'
#
loop_
_entity.id
_entity.type
_entity.pdbx_description
1 polymer ?
#
loop_
_entity_poly.entity_id
_entity_poly.type
_entity_poly.pdbx_seq_one_letter_code
_entity_poly.pdbx_strand_id
1 'polypeptide(L)'
;QKLSITSRKPQTTRHRIHGILSNDEMQAVFVDTPGIHRNEVRAINERMNKAAVSALVDVDLVLFVVDSDQWRDDDLLTLQKLGDTNLTVVLVINKADTLKDKGSVLPLIETFNESFDFADIVPVSALKNQNLDRLQEVIASHLPIADPIYDSEQITDRSERFLASEIIREKIMRSAGDEVPYDLTVQIDGFKDEAAHIDPKTGRPRKAVTFI
;
A
#
# COMPACT_ATOMS: atom_id res chain seq x y z
N GLN A 1 2.65 -0.63 -11.98
CA GLN A 1 3.30 -1.92 -11.67
C GLN A 1 2.93 -2.36 -10.26
N LYS A 2 2.78 -3.68 -10.03
CA LYS A 2 2.43 -4.21 -8.72
C LYS A 2 3.70 -4.36 -7.87
N LEU A 3 3.74 -3.68 -6.71
CA LEU A 3 4.88 -3.68 -5.79
C LEU A 3 4.60 -4.50 -4.52
N SER A 4 3.36 -4.42 -4.02
CA SER A 4 2.92 -5.15 -2.83
C SER A 4 1.91 -6.23 -3.19
N ILE A 5 1.88 -7.30 -2.43
CA ILE A 5 0.93 -8.39 -2.64
C ILE A 5 -0.45 -8.04 -2.08
N THR A 6 -1.47 -8.59 -2.70
CA THR A 6 -2.86 -8.37 -2.30
C THR A 6 -3.54 -9.68 -1.94
N SER A 7 -4.26 -9.72 -0.84
CA SER A 7 -5.06 -10.86 -0.42
C SER A 7 -6.36 -10.38 0.24
N ARG A 8 -7.37 -11.26 0.27
CA ARG A 8 -8.58 -11.03 1.08
C ARG A 8 -8.35 -11.28 2.56
N LYS A 9 -7.19 -11.85 2.92
CA LYS A 9 -6.85 -12.21 4.29
C LYS A 9 -6.15 -11.02 4.98
N PRO A 10 -6.44 -10.76 6.25
CA PRO A 10 -5.70 -9.76 7.02
C PRO A 10 -4.21 -10.16 7.13
N GLN A 11 -3.37 -9.20 7.48
CA GLN A 11 -1.92 -9.41 7.68
C GLN A 11 -1.16 -9.88 6.41
N THR A 12 -1.60 -9.41 5.25
CA THR A 12 -0.95 -9.70 3.97
C THR A 12 0.41 -9.04 3.88
N THR A 13 0.51 -7.75 4.24
CA THR A 13 1.76 -6.98 4.28
C THR A 13 2.48 -7.27 5.59
N ARG A 14 3.74 -7.73 5.52
CA ARG A 14 4.58 -8.07 6.68
C ARG A 14 5.85 -7.26 6.76
N HIS A 15 6.28 -6.72 5.64
CA HIS A 15 7.51 -5.96 5.50
C HIS A 15 7.18 -4.54 5.08
N ARG A 16 7.94 -3.59 5.60
CA ARG A 16 7.91 -2.22 5.11
C ARG A 16 8.43 -2.21 3.68
N ILE A 17 7.61 -1.80 2.72
CA ILE A 17 7.96 -1.73 1.31
C ILE A 17 7.83 -0.27 0.89
N HIS A 18 8.85 0.26 0.23
CA HIS A 18 8.77 1.58 -0.37
C HIS A 18 8.30 1.44 -1.81
N GLY A 19 7.20 2.15 -2.13
CA GLY A 19 6.76 2.38 -3.49
C GLY A 19 7.14 3.81 -3.88
N ILE A 20 7.81 3.97 -5.00
CA ILE A 20 8.30 5.27 -5.44
C ILE A 20 7.48 5.69 -6.66
N LEU A 21 6.90 6.88 -6.59
CA LEU A 21 6.22 7.54 -7.69
C LEU A 21 6.97 8.82 -8.02
N SER A 22 7.59 8.87 -9.19
CA SER A 22 8.27 10.05 -9.70
C SER A 22 7.56 10.55 -10.95
N ASN A 23 7.32 11.85 -11.02
CA ASN A 23 6.88 12.56 -12.22
C ASN A 23 7.60 13.92 -12.28
N ASP A 24 7.22 14.76 -13.24
CA ASP A 24 7.86 16.07 -13.47
C ASP A 24 7.65 17.07 -12.31
N GLU A 25 6.67 16.84 -11.44
CA GLU A 25 6.26 17.76 -10.40
C GLU A 25 6.66 17.30 -8.98
N MET A 26 6.72 15.97 -8.75
CA MET A 26 6.99 15.41 -7.42
C MET A 26 7.69 14.06 -7.47
N GLN A 27 8.34 13.72 -6.36
CA GLN A 27 8.67 12.35 -6.01
C GLN A 27 8.02 11.99 -4.68
N ALA A 28 7.06 11.08 -4.70
CA ALA A 28 6.40 10.56 -3.51
C ALA A 28 6.92 9.16 -3.18
N VAL A 29 7.39 8.98 -1.94
CA VAL A 29 7.82 7.68 -1.42
C VAL A 29 6.74 7.13 -0.51
N PHE A 30 5.97 6.18 -1.02
CA PHE A 30 4.93 5.50 -0.25
C PHE A 30 5.53 4.42 0.62
N VAL A 31 5.22 4.44 1.90
CA VAL A 31 5.61 3.41 2.84
C VAL A 31 4.40 2.51 3.09
N ASP A 32 4.38 1.31 2.47
CA ASP A 32 3.35 0.31 2.75
C ASP A 32 3.56 -0.25 4.15
N THR A 33 2.58 -0.05 5.02
CA THR A 33 2.62 -0.47 6.42
C THR A 33 1.61 -1.58 6.67
N PRO A 34 1.92 -2.53 7.58
CA PRO A 34 0.90 -3.42 8.08
C PRO A 34 -0.26 -2.65 8.72
N GLY A 35 -1.49 -3.10 8.51
CA GLY A 35 -2.65 -2.51 9.17
C GLY A 35 -2.58 -2.66 10.69
N ILE A 36 -3.12 -1.69 11.43
CA ILE A 36 -3.24 -1.73 12.88
C ILE A 36 -4.46 -2.58 13.24
N HIS A 37 -4.29 -3.53 14.16
CA HIS A 37 -5.36 -4.43 14.60
C HIS A 37 -5.50 -4.42 16.12
N ARG A 38 -6.74 -4.50 16.63
CA ARG A 38 -7.06 -4.57 18.06
C ARG A 38 -6.54 -5.83 18.74
N ASN A 39 -6.54 -6.97 18.05
CA ASN A 39 -6.18 -8.27 18.64
C ASN A 39 -4.66 -8.45 18.65
N GLU A 40 -4.01 -8.06 19.74
CA GLU A 40 -2.57 -8.25 19.98
C GLU A 40 -2.19 -9.69 20.44
N VAL A 41 -3.14 -10.63 20.38
CA VAL A 41 -2.96 -11.99 20.94
C VAL A 41 -1.84 -12.80 20.27
N ARG A 42 -1.33 -12.37 19.13
CA ARG A 42 -0.20 -13.00 18.44
C ARG A 42 1.00 -12.07 18.40
N ALA A 43 2.18 -12.60 18.70
CA ALA A 43 3.45 -11.85 18.65
C ALA A 43 3.69 -11.16 17.29
N ILE A 44 3.13 -11.69 16.21
CA ILE A 44 3.18 -11.08 14.88
C ILE A 44 2.40 -9.76 14.83
N ASN A 45 1.23 -9.69 15.48
CA ASN A 45 0.39 -8.48 15.48
C ASN A 45 1.06 -7.35 16.28
N GLU A 46 1.70 -7.67 17.39
CA GLU A 46 2.49 -6.69 18.17
C GLU A 46 3.63 -6.11 17.33
N ARG A 47 4.35 -6.95 16.59
CA ARG A 47 5.41 -6.49 15.68
C ARG A 47 4.87 -5.64 14.53
N MET A 48 3.72 -6.01 13.97
CA MET A 48 3.06 -5.24 12.91
C MET A 48 2.58 -3.89 13.41
N ASN A 49 1.96 -3.83 14.59
CA ASN A 49 1.53 -2.57 15.21
C ASN A 49 2.75 -1.67 15.52
N LYS A 50 3.84 -2.22 16.05
CA LYS A 50 5.09 -1.47 16.26
C LYS A 50 5.67 -0.94 14.95
N ALA A 51 5.66 -1.75 13.88
CA ALA A 51 6.14 -1.34 12.57
C ALA A 51 5.28 -0.22 11.98
N ALA A 52 3.94 -0.30 12.12
CA ALA A 52 3.03 0.75 11.67
C ALA A 52 3.27 2.07 12.42
N VAL A 53 3.39 2.02 13.75
CA VAL A 53 3.67 3.23 14.56
C VAL A 53 5.06 3.79 14.26
N SER A 54 6.09 2.94 14.11
CA SER A 54 7.44 3.41 13.78
C SER A 54 7.54 4.04 12.39
N ALA A 55 6.66 3.66 11.47
CA ALA A 55 6.61 4.27 10.14
C ALA A 55 6.08 5.72 10.18
N LEU A 56 5.36 6.11 11.24
CA LEU A 56 4.86 7.49 11.40
C LEU A 56 5.94 8.48 11.84
N VAL A 57 7.11 8.02 12.27
CA VAL A 57 8.16 8.91 12.82
C VAL A 57 8.84 9.74 11.74
N ASP A 58 8.96 9.20 10.53
CA ASP A 58 9.77 9.79 9.44
C ASP A 58 8.93 9.99 8.16
N VAL A 59 7.69 10.48 8.29
CA VAL A 59 6.83 10.77 7.13
C VAL A 59 6.31 12.21 7.16
N ASP A 60 6.20 12.81 5.99
CA ASP A 60 5.68 14.17 5.81
C ASP A 60 4.15 14.19 5.75
N LEU A 61 3.54 13.09 5.29
CA LEU A 61 2.10 12.96 5.07
C LEU A 61 1.62 11.55 5.39
N VAL A 62 0.47 11.46 6.03
CA VAL A 62 -0.24 10.19 6.27
C VAL A 62 -1.45 10.10 5.34
N LEU A 63 -1.51 9.05 4.56
CA LEU A 63 -2.72 8.67 3.83
C LEU A 63 -3.51 7.64 4.66
N PHE A 64 -4.59 8.09 5.29
CA PHE A 64 -5.47 7.21 6.02
C PHE A 64 -6.52 6.63 5.07
N VAL A 65 -6.33 5.36 4.70
CA VAL A 65 -7.13 4.69 3.67
C VAL A 65 -8.22 3.85 4.31
N VAL A 66 -9.47 4.18 4.01
CA VAL A 66 -10.66 3.45 4.50
C VAL A 66 -11.50 2.90 3.34
N ASP A 67 -12.34 1.92 3.65
CA ASP A 67 -13.33 1.38 2.72
C ASP A 67 -14.59 2.26 2.72
N SER A 68 -15.13 2.58 1.55
CA SER A 68 -16.36 3.38 1.43
C SER A 68 -17.62 2.69 1.98
N ASP A 69 -17.60 1.39 2.16
CA ASP A 69 -18.76 0.59 2.58
C ASP A 69 -18.78 0.30 4.09
N GLN A 70 -17.63 0.37 4.79
CA GLN A 70 -17.53 -0.02 6.18
C GLN A 70 -16.55 0.82 6.98
N TRP A 71 -17.08 1.56 7.96
CA TRP A 71 -16.31 2.09 9.08
C TRP A 71 -16.13 1.00 10.13
N ARG A 72 -14.90 0.76 10.54
CA ARG A 72 -14.56 -0.30 11.49
C ARG A 72 -14.03 0.28 12.79
N ASP A 73 -14.21 -0.45 13.87
CA ASP A 73 -13.62 -0.09 15.16
C ASP A 73 -12.09 0.05 15.12
N ASP A 74 -11.42 -0.70 14.23
CA ASP A 74 -9.97 -0.59 14.03
C ASP A 74 -9.57 0.75 13.37
N ASP A 75 -10.46 1.35 12.56
CA ASP A 75 -10.26 2.65 11.95
C ASP A 75 -10.27 3.76 13.02
N LEU A 76 -11.22 3.69 13.96
CA LEU A 76 -11.28 4.61 15.12
C LEU A 76 -10.04 4.53 16.00
N LEU A 77 -9.56 3.32 16.27
CA LEU A 77 -8.33 3.12 17.06
C LEU A 77 -7.13 3.73 16.35
N THR A 78 -7.07 3.61 15.02
CA THR A 78 -6.00 4.19 14.23
C THR A 78 -6.05 5.73 14.27
N LEU A 79 -7.24 6.32 14.14
CA LEU A 79 -7.43 7.77 14.24
C LEU A 79 -7.06 8.31 15.62
N GLN A 80 -7.40 7.60 16.71
CA GLN A 80 -6.98 8.01 18.05
C GLN A 80 -5.46 8.10 18.17
N LYS A 81 -4.73 7.09 17.61
CA LYS A 81 -3.27 7.11 17.60
C LYS A 81 -2.69 8.22 16.72
N LEU A 82 -3.34 8.56 15.62
CA LEU A 82 -2.94 9.68 14.76
C LEU A 82 -3.20 11.03 15.43
N GLY A 83 -4.27 11.15 16.22
CA GLY A 83 -4.59 12.36 16.98
C GLY A 83 -3.53 12.74 18.02
N ASP A 84 -2.73 11.77 18.49
CA ASP A 84 -1.60 12.01 19.39
C ASP A 84 -0.34 12.51 18.64
N THR A 85 -0.41 12.66 17.31
CA THR A 85 0.69 13.12 16.47
C THR A 85 0.38 14.49 15.87
N ASN A 86 1.42 15.20 15.43
CA ASN A 86 1.27 16.47 14.69
C ASN A 86 1.36 16.26 13.18
N LEU A 87 1.09 15.06 12.69
CA LEU A 87 1.21 14.72 11.27
C LEU A 87 0.03 15.24 10.47
N THR A 88 0.31 15.68 9.26
CA THR A 88 -0.74 15.98 8.27
C THR A 88 -1.38 14.70 7.82
N VAL A 89 -2.71 14.59 7.92
CA VAL A 89 -3.46 13.38 7.57
C VAL A 89 -4.46 13.69 6.47
N VAL A 90 -4.37 12.95 5.37
CA VAL A 90 -5.36 12.97 4.27
C VAL A 90 -6.19 11.69 4.35
N LEU A 91 -7.51 11.84 4.39
CA LEU A 91 -8.44 10.73 4.32
C LEU A 91 -8.65 10.28 2.88
N VAL A 92 -8.41 9.00 2.60
CA VAL A 92 -8.64 8.39 1.29
C VAL A 92 -9.78 7.38 1.41
N ILE A 93 -10.95 7.70 0.89
CA ILE A 93 -12.13 6.82 0.89
C ILE A 93 -12.06 5.95 -0.38
N ASN A 94 -11.52 4.74 -0.24
CA ASN A 94 -11.31 3.82 -1.36
C ASN A 94 -12.58 2.99 -1.64
N LYS A 95 -12.61 2.36 -2.82
CA LYS A 95 -13.73 1.57 -3.36
C LYS A 95 -14.99 2.38 -3.60
N ALA A 96 -14.87 3.67 -3.89
CA ALA A 96 -16.01 4.55 -4.18
C ALA A 96 -16.88 4.07 -5.37
N ASP A 97 -16.32 3.17 -6.21
CA ASP A 97 -17.06 2.51 -7.30
C ASP A 97 -18.11 1.49 -6.83
N THR A 98 -18.07 1.06 -5.56
CA THR A 98 -19.07 0.14 -4.99
C THR A 98 -20.32 0.87 -4.49
N LEU A 99 -20.25 2.17 -4.29
CA LEU A 99 -21.37 2.99 -3.86
C LEU A 99 -22.43 3.08 -4.97
N LYS A 100 -23.68 2.74 -4.63
CA LYS A 100 -24.80 2.78 -5.58
C LYS A 100 -25.15 4.19 -6.03
N ASP A 101 -24.95 5.17 -5.17
CA ASP A 101 -25.15 6.58 -5.43
C ASP A 101 -23.91 7.37 -5.00
N LYS A 102 -23.40 8.21 -5.89
CA LYS A 102 -22.26 9.10 -5.59
C LYS A 102 -22.56 10.08 -4.45
N GLY A 103 -23.83 10.43 -4.26
CA GLY A 103 -24.27 11.28 -3.15
C GLY A 103 -24.11 10.61 -1.78
N SER A 104 -24.08 9.28 -1.71
CA SER A 104 -23.89 8.56 -0.43
C SER A 104 -22.48 8.70 0.17
N VAL A 105 -21.52 9.26 -0.59
CA VAL A 105 -20.20 9.63 -0.05
C VAL A 105 -20.30 10.83 0.91
N LEU A 106 -21.23 11.76 0.70
CA LEU A 106 -21.32 12.99 1.50
C LEU A 106 -21.60 12.75 2.98
N PRO A 107 -22.56 11.92 3.38
CA PRO A 107 -22.77 11.59 4.80
C PRO A 107 -21.55 10.91 5.45
N LEU A 108 -20.81 10.11 4.67
CA LEU A 108 -19.57 9.51 5.15
C LEU A 108 -18.53 10.58 5.43
N ILE A 109 -18.31 11.52 4.51
CA ILE A 109 -17.39 12.64 4.67
C ILE A 109 -17.74 13.47 5.92
N GLU A 110 -19.02 13.75 6.15
CA GLU A 110 -19.47 14.48 7.34
C GLU A 110 -19.12 13.72 8.62
N THR A 111 -19.41 12.42 8.69
CA THR A 111 -19.07 11.57 9.85
C THR A 111 -17.56 11.54 10.12
N PHE A 112 -16.74 11.49 9.07
CA PHE A 112 -15.28 11.50 9.21
C PHE A 112 -14.78 12.86 9.71
N ASN A 113 -15.26 13.95 9.17
CA ASN A 113 -14.89 15.30 9.59
C ASN A 113 -15.25 15.59 11.05
N GLU A 114 -16.32 15.00 11.57
CA GLU A 114 -16.67 15.12 12.99
C GLU A 114 -15.69 14.34 13.90
N SER A 115 -15.03 13.31 13.35
CA SER A 115 -14.19 12.39 14.12
C SER A 115 -12.71 12.81 14.16
N PHE A 116 -12.23 13.54 13.15
CA PHE A 116 -10.83 13.93 13.02
C PHE A 116 -10.68 15.10 12.05
N ASP A 117 -9.72 15.99 12.33
CA ASP A 117 -9.38 17.14 11.47
C ASP A 117 -8.44 16.71 10.34
N PHE A 118 -9.02 16.26 9.23
CA PHE A 118 -8.28 15.87 8.04
C PHE A 118 -7.88 17.09 7.21
N ALA A 119 -6.64 17.11 6.72
CA ALA A 119 -6.17 18.17 5.82
C ALA A 119 -6.92 18.17 4.48
N ASP A 120 -7.25 16.99 3.97
CA ASP A 120 -8.05 16.76 2.76
C ASP A 120 -8.81 15.43 2.85
N ILE A 121 -9.92 15.30 2.08
CA ILE A 121 -10.67 14.06 1.94
C ILE A 121 -10.85 13.74 0.46
N VAL A 122 -10.36 12.58 0.03
CA VAL A 122 -10.34 12.19 -1.38
C VAL A 122 -11.01 10.83 -1.58
N PRO A 123 -12.24 10.79 -2.11
CA PRO A 123 -12.86 9.55 -2.55
C PRO A 123 -12.19 9.03 -3.83
N VAL A 124 -11.81 7.74 -3.82
CA VAL A 124 -11.13 7.11 -4.96
C VAL A 124 -11.67 5.71 -5.25
N SER A 125 -11.42 5.20 -6.43
CA SER A 125 -11.44 3.77 -6.72
C SER A 125 -10.08 3.35 -7.28
N ALA A 126 -9.26 2.75 -6.45
CA ALA A 126 -7.96 2.23 -6.88
C ALA A 126 -8.11 1.11 -7.94
N LEU A 127 -9.17 0.30 -7.84
CA LEU A 127 -9.46 -0.78 -8.80
C LEU A 127 -9.84 -0.26 -10.19
N LYS A 128 -10.56 0.87 -10.25
CA LYS A 128 -11.06 1.47 -11.50
C LYS A 128 -10.23 2.66 -11.97
N ASN A 129 -9.12 2.96 -11.29
CA ASN A 129 -8.29 4.15 -11.55
C ASN A 129 -9.12 5.46 -11.55
N GLN A 130 -10.12 5.57 -10.66
CA GLN A 130 -10.95 6.77 -10.58
C GLN A 130 -10.42 7.70 -9.50
N ASN A 131 -10.33 8.99 -9.85
CA ASN A 131 -9.93 10.09 -8.99
C ASN A 131 -8.50 9.96 -8.39
N LEU A 132 -7.63 9.13 -9.00
CA LEU A 132 -6.24 8.97 -8.55
C LEU A 132 -5.38 10.18 -8.91
N ASP A 133 -5.68 10.87 -10.03
CA ASP A 133 -4.98 12.11 -10.42
C ASP A 133 -5.20 13.19 -9.35
N ARG A 134 -6.45 13.34 -8.87
CA ARG A 134 -6.76 14.25 -7.75
C ARG A 134 -6.02 13.87 -6.47
N LEU A 135 -5.92 12.59 -6.16
CA LEU A 135 -5.14 12.14 -5.00
C LEU A 135 -3.67 12.50 -5.16
N GLN A 136 -3.08 12.38 -6.36
CA GLN A 136 -1.69 12.78 -6.60
C GLN A 136 -1.50 14.30 -6.43
N GLU A 137 -2.42 15.13 -6.94
CA GLU A 137 -2.40 16.57 -6.73
C GLU A 137 -2.43 16.94 -5.24
N VAL A 138 -3.31 16.30 -4.47
CA VAL A 138 -3.42 16.52 -3.02
C VAL A 138 -2.13 16.10 -2.33
N ILE A 139 -1.57 14.94 -2.66
CA ILE A 139 -0.27 14.50 -2.12
C ILE A 139 0.81 15.55 -2.43
N ALA A 140 0.93 15.98 -3.68
CA ALA A 140 1.94 16.95 -4.09
C ALA A 140 1.82 18.27 -3.31
N SER A 141 0.59 18.72 -3.01
CA SER A 141 0.36 19.97 -2.27
C SER A 141 0.79 19.93 -0.80
N HIS A 142 0.90 18.74 -0.22
CA HIS A 142 1.31 18.52 1.18
C HIS A 142 2.75 18.04 1.35
N LEU A 143 3.45 17.69 0.26
CA LEU A 143 4.86 17.31 0.32
C LEU A 143 5.77 18.51 0.44
N PRO A 144 6.88 18.43 1.18
CA PRO A 144 7.88 19.49 1.25
C PRO A 144 8.62 19.65 -0.08
N ILE A 145 9.09 20.86 -0.35
CA ILE A 145 9.98 21.12 -1.49
C ILE A 145 11.37 20.58 -1.13
N ALA A 146 11.80 19.55 -1.82
CA ALA A 146 13.09 18.90 -1.61
C ALA A 146 13.61 18.28 -2.91
N ASP A 147 14.91 17.97 -2.93
CA ASP A 147 15.49 17.22 -4.05
C ASP A 147 15.01 15.77 -4.05
N PRO A 148 14.88 15.14 -5.23
CA PRO A 148 14.52 13.73 -5.34
C PRO A 148 15.52 12.83 -4.60
N ILE A 149 15.01 11.85 -3.85
CA ILE A 149 15.82 10.90 -3.07
C ILE A 149 16.25 9.70 -3.93
N TYR A 150 15.42 9.33 -4.89
CA TYR A 150 15.61 8.15 -5.75
C TYR A 150 15.69 8.55 -7.23
N ASP A 151 16.29 7.67 -8.03
CA ASP A 151 16.28 7.86 -9.48
C ASP A 151 14.83 7.87 -10.01
N SER A 152 14.58 8.68 -11.05
CA SER A 152 13.24 8.88 -11.61
C SER A 152 12.57 7.60 -12.13
N GLU A 153 13.37 6.62 -12.56
CA GLU A 153 12.88 5.32 -13.04
C GLU A 153 12.72 4.28 -11.92
N GLN A 154 13.21 4.58 -10.72
CA GLN A 154 13.13 3.66 -9.61
C GLN A 154 11.71 3.64 -9.03
N ILE A 155 11.12 2.44 -8.92
CA ILE A 155 9.74 2.24 -8.47
C ILE A 155 9.65 1.64 -7.06
N THR A 156 10.75 1.12 -6.52
CA THR A 156 10.81 0.50 -5.18
C THR A 156 12.26 0.40 -4.70
N ASP A 157 12.44 0.30 -3.39
CA ASP A 157 13.72 0.01 -2.72
C ASP A 157 14.03 -1.49 -2.64
N ARG A 158 13.12 -2.36 -3.12
CA ARG A 158 13.23 -3.81 -2.97
C ARG A 158 13.89 -4.47 -4.18
N SER A 159 14.67 -5.51 -3.93
CA SER A 159 15.28 -6.31 -4.99
C SER A 159 14.24 -7.12 -5.77
N GLU A 160 14.54 -7.43 -7.02
CA GLU A 160 13.71 -8.30 -7.85
C GLU A 160 13.47 -9.68 -7.20
N ARG A 161 14.49 -10.22 -6.51
CA ARG A 161 14.39 -11.46 -5.73
C ARG A 161 13.32 -11.36 -4.64
N PHE A 162 13.26 -10.25 -3.91
CA PHE A 162 12.23 -10.02 -2.91
C PHE A 162 10.84 -9.93 -3.54
N LEU A 163 10.68 -9.16 -4.61
CA LEU A 163 9.41 -9.03 -5.32
C LEU A 163 8.93 -10.37 -5.86
N ALA A 164 9.82 -11.18 -6.40
CA ALA A 164 9.50 -12.53 -6.87
C ALA A 164 9.03 -13.45 -5.73
N SER A 165 9.72 -13.43 -4.57
CA SER A 165 9.30 -14.21 -3.39
C SER A 165 7.92 -13.81 -2.90
N GLU A 166 7.61 -12.51 -2.90
CA GLU A 166 6.29 -12.02 -2.51
C GLU A 166 5.19 -12.41 -3.51
N ILE A 167 5.46 -12.37 -4.81
CA ILE A 167 4.51 -12.84 -5.83
C ILE A 167 4.22 -14.34 -5.65
N ILE A 168 5.23 -15.16 -5.39
CA ILE A 168 5.05 -16.60 -5.10
C ILE A 168 4.22 -16.77 -3.83
N ARG A 169 4.54 -16.03 -2.76
CA ARG A 169 3.80 -16.06 -1.51
C ARG A 169 2.32 -15.70 -1.73
N GLU A 170 2.02 -14.67 -2.52
CA GLU A 170 0.65 -14.31 -2.89
C GLU A 170 -0.09 -15.46 -3.57
N LYS A 171 0.56 -16.10 -4.55
CA LYS A 171 -0.05 -17.22 -5.28
C LYS A 171 -0.38 -18.39 -4.36
N ILE A 172 0.54 -18.73 -3.46
CA ILE A 172 0.31 -19.79 -2.46
C ILE A 172 -0.83 -19.38 -1.51
N MET A 173 -0.83 -18.15 -1.00
CA MET A 173 -1.89 -17.65 -0.11
C MET A 173 -3.28 -17.65 -0.76
N ARG A 174 -3.35 -17.43 -2.07
CA ARG A 174 -4.63 -17.48 -2.82
C ARG A 174 -5.08 -18.92 -3.11
N SER A 175 -4.15 -19.84 -3.23
CA SER A 175 -4.43 -21.24 -3.59
C SER A 175 -4.59 -22.13 -2.36
N ALA A 176 -3.86 -21.84 -1.29
CA ALA A 176 -3.99 -22.55 -0.02
C ALA A 176 -5.23 -22.03 0.72
N GLY A 177 -6.17 -22.92 1.08
CA GLY A 177 -7.33 -22.59 1.90
C GLY A 177 -6.99 -21.85 3.19
N ASP A 178 -7.85 -21.89 4.20
CA ASP A 178 -7.68 -21.11 5.43
C ASP A 178 -6.58 -21.63 6.37
N GLU A 179 -6.00 -22.80 6.09
CA GLU A 179 -5.13 -23.53 7.02
C GLU A 179 -3.65 -23.08 7.06
N VAL A 180 -3.13 -22.44 5.98
CA VAL A 180 -1.67 -22.22 5.83
C VAL A 180 -1.18 -20.76 5.84
N PRO A 181 -2.01 -19.70 5.90
CA PRO A 181 -1.57 -18.36 5.50
C PRO A 181 -0.62 -17.63 6.43
N TYR A 182 -0.66 -17.94 7.73
CA TYR A 182 0.00 -17.08 8.72
C TYR A 182 1.47 -17.41 8.96
N ASP A 183 1.94 -18.60 8.56
CA ASP A 183 3.31 -19.05 8.81
C ASP A 183 4.10 -19.27 7.51
N LEU A 184 3.53 -18.90 6.36
CA LEU A 184 4.17 -19.07 5.07
C LEU A 184 5.26 -18.02 4.81
N THR A 185 6.48 -18.47 4.66
CA THR A 185 7.61 -17.67 4.18
C THR A 185 8.15 -18.30 2.89
N VAL A 186 8.48 -17.47 1.92
CA VAL A 186 9.11 -17.91 0.66
C VAL A 186 10.52 -17.35 0.63
N GLN A 187 11.50 -18.23 0.52
CA GLN A 187 12.89 -17.89 0.31
C GLN A 187 13.31 -18.36 -1.07
N ILE A 188 14.00 -17.50 -1.82
CA ILE A 188 14.55 -17.82 -3.13
C ILE A 188 16.05 -18.08 -2.94
N ASP A 189 16.49 -19.31 -3.12
CA ASP A 189 17.88 -19.69 -2.95
C ASP A 189 18.73 -19.32 -4.18
N GLY A 190 18.16 -19.46 -5.38
CA GLY A 190 18.82 -19.10 -6.63
C GLY A 190 17.97 -18.11 -7.45
N PHE A 191 18.62 -17.08 -7.99
CA PHE A 191 18.03 -16.11 -8.90
C PHE A 191 19.05 -15.83 -10.00
N LYS A 192 18.81 -16.38 -11.17
CA LYS A 192 19.70 -16.20 -12.31
C LYS A 192 18.99 -15.43 -13.41
N ASP A 193 19.61 -14.36 -13.87
CA ASP A 193 19.23 -13.68 -15.10
C ASP A 193 19.71 -14.55 -16.27
N GLU A 194 18.79 -15.18 -17.00
CA GLU A 194 19.15 -15.82 -18.26
C GLU A 194 19.22 -14.77 -19.36
N ALA A 195 20.25 -14.87 -20.22
CA ALA A 195 20.39 -13.99 -21.38
C ALA A 195 19.08 -13.94 -22.16
N ALA A 196 18.67 -12.74 -22.55
CA ALA A 196 17.41 -12.48 -23.23
C ALA A 196 17.20 -13.44 -24.42
N HIS A 197 16.25 -14.35 -24.30
CA HIS A 197 15.83 -15.20 -25.41
C HIS A 197 14.97 -14.35 -26.35
N ILE A 198 15.34 -14.29 -27.61
CA ILE A 198 14.53 -13.60 -28.64
C ILE A 198 13.32 -14.50 -28.92
N ASP A 199 12.13 -14.00 -28.69
CA ASP A 199 10.91 -14.70 -29.06
C ASP A 199 10.84 -14.86 -30.59
N PRO A 200 10.87 -16.09 -31.12
CA PRO A 200 10.93 -16.32 -32.56
C PRO A 200 9.68 -15.85 -33.31
N LYS A 201 8.57 -15.58 -32.61
CA LYS A 201 7.32 -15.10 -33.23
C LYS A 201 7.21 -13.59 -33.25
N THR A 202 7.80 -12.89 -32.28
CA THR A 202 7.65 -11.44 -32.13
C THR A 202 8.94 -10.66 -32.35
N GLY A 203 10.09 -11.34 -32.42
CA GLY A 203 11.43 -10.71 -32.55
C GLY A 203 11.83 -9.87 -31.33
N ARG A 204 11.07 -9.89 -30.24
CA ARG A 204 11.36 -9.09 -29.04
C ARG A 204 12.16 -9.90 -28.01
N PRO A 205 13.11 -9.26 -27.33
CA PRO A 205 13.82 -9.94 -26.26
C PRO A 205 12.86 -10.28 -25.11
N ARG A 206 12.78 -11.55 -24.73
CA ARG A 206 12.14 -12.01 -23.49
C ARG A 206 13.25 -12.22 -22.46
N LYS A 207 13.23 -11.48 -21.38
CA LYS A 207 14.01 -11.83 -20.19
C LYS A 207 13.35 -13.06 -19.56
N ALA A 208 14.06 -14.17 -19.53
CA ALA A 208 13.68 -15.34 -18.75
C ALA A 208 14.39 -15.29 -17.42
N VAL A 209 13.68 -15.48 -16.33
CA VAL A 209 14.25 -15.60 -14.98
C VAL A 209 13.96 -17.01 -14.50
N THR A 210 15.03 -17.76 -14.21
CA THR A 210 14.89 -19.12 -13.64
C THR A 210 14.99 -19.04 -12.13
N PHE A 211 13.99 -19.54 -11.44
CA PHE A 211 14.00 -19.74 -9.99
C PHE A 211 14.51 -21.17 -9.69
N ILE A 212 15.46 -21.30 -8.83
CA ILE A 212 15.97 -22.57 -8.31
C ILE A 212 15.69 -22.62 -6.83
#